data_1750a396ed45508cf84fc6bd999ea595
#
_entry.id   1750a396ed45508cf84fc6bd999ea595
#
_cell.length_a   1.000
_cell.length_b   1.000
_cell.length_c   1.000
_cell.angle_alpha   90.00
_cell.angle_beta   90.00
_cell.angle_gamma   90.00
#
_symmetry.space_group_name_H-M   'P 1'
#
loop_
_entity.id
_entity.type
_entity.pdbx_description
1 polymer ?
#
loop_
_entity_poly.entity_id
_entity_poly.type
_entity_poly.pdbx_seq_one_letter_code
_entity_poly.pdbx_strand_id
1 'polypeptide(L)'
;QKYDTIQLPITVSNHDIKYKYLKDYHEYNPKKIPIQSAVGIINGLWANSMGQGGIIPIEASYFPSTSFMELKLTGLQGDVMKESMTVAKTLASSLVDTDTMTKNIERFEKTKNQGIHIHCPEGSVPKDGPSAGTAITCCIYSLLTGRNIKNNIAITGEINLQGYVTAIGGLNLKILGGLKGGVTEFIFPKENKKDYDDFIELYKDNNLLLNIRFH
;
A
#
# COMPACT_ATOMS: atom_id res chain seq x y z
N GLN A 1 -21.42 47.43 19.23
CA GLN A 1 -20.39 46.45 18.81
C GLN A 1 -19.35 47.20 18.00
N LYS A 2 -18.15 47.40 18.56
CA LYS A 2 -17.00 47.91 17.80
C LYS A 2 -16.51 46.81 16.86
N TYR A 3 -16.70 47.01 15.58
CA TYR A 3 -15.95 46.20 14.57
C TYR A 3 -14.51 46.73 14.57
N ASP A 4 -13.58 45.95 15.10
CA ASP A 4 -12.16 46.24 14.95
C ASP A 4 -11.84 46.28 13.46
N THR A 5 -11.22 47.33 13.00
CA THR A 5 -10.80 47.50 11.62
C THR A 5 -9.76 46.43 11.27
N ILE A 6 -10.15 45.44 10.46
CA ILE A 6 -9.25 44.40 10.00
C ILE A 6 -8.23 45.07 9.04
N GLN A 7 -6.96 45.03 9.41
CA GLN A 7 -5.89 45.45 8.52
C GLN A 7 -5.63 44.38 7.45
N LEU A 8 -5.61 44.80 6.20
CA LEU A 8 -5.27 43.93 5.06
C LEU A 8 -3.85 44.24 4.58
N PRO A 9 -3.11 43.22 4.09
CA PRO A 9 -3.48 41.80 3.96
C PRO A 9 -3.45 41.06 5.31
N ILE A 10 -4.36 40.09 5.48
CA ILE A 10 -4.32 39.18 6.64
C ILE A 10 -3.21 38.15 6.39
N THR A 11 -2.19 38.17 7.22
CA THR A 11 -1.13 37.15 7.19
C THR A 11 -1.46 36.02 8.17
N VAL A 12 -1.57 34.79 7.67
CA VAL A 12 -1.73 33.59 8.47
C VAL A 12 -0.40 32.85 8.48
N SER A 13 0.25 32.81 9.63
CA SER A 13 1.52 32.10 9.80
C SER A 13 1.29 30.59 10.01
N ASN A 14 2.34 29.79 9.80
CA ASN A 14 2.30 28.36 10.17
C ASN A 14 2.00 28.14 11.65
N HIS A 15 2.43 29.06 12.51
CA HIS A 15 2.11 29.05 13.93
C HIS A 15 0.60 29.24 14.17
N ASP A 16 -0.03 30.21 13.48
CA ASP A 16 -1.47 30.44 13.60
C ASP A 16 -2.25 29.21 13.13
N ILE A 17 -1.84 28.62 12.00
CA ILE A 17 -2.47 27.40 11.50
C ILE A 17 -2.40 26.30 12.56
N LYS A 18 -1.22 26.03 13.10
CA LYS A 18 -1.00 24.89 14.01
C LYS A 18 -1.65 25.09 15.38
N TYR A 19 -1.52 26.26 15.97
CA TYR A 19 -1.89 26.49 17.38
C TYR A 19 -3.20 27.29 17.59
N LYS A 20 -3.73 27.91 16.54
CA LYS A 20 -4.96 28.70 16.63
C LYS A 20 -6.12 28.07 15.85
N TYR A 21 -5.89 27.71 14.57
CA TYR A 21 -6.95 27.21 13.70
C TYR A 21 -7.10 25.70 13.74
N LEU A 22 -6.00 24.97 13.90
CA LEU A 22 -5.96 23.50 13.94
C LEU A 22 -5.53 22.96 15.31
N LYS A 23 -5.71 23.72 16.39
CA LYS A 23 -5.30 23.34 17.76
C LYS A 23 -5.90 22.01 18.24
N ASP A 24 -7.11 21.71 17.78
CA ASP A 24 -7.83 20.48 18.12
C ASP A 24 -7.67 19.38 17.05
N TYR A 25 -6.89 19.65 16.00
CA TYR A 25 -6.59 18.68 14.96
C TYR A 25 -5.48 17.76 15.44
N HIS A 26 -5.82 16.49 15.67
CA HIS A 26 -4.82 15.48 15.96
C HIS A 26 -4.00 15.20 14.69
N GLU A 27 -2.72 15.56 14.73
CA GLU A 27 -1.80 15.30 13.63
C GLU A 27 -1.76 13.79 13.37
N TYR A 28 -2.19 13.37 12.18
CA TYR A 28 -2.10 11.98 11.78
C TYR A 28 -0.61 11.59 11.72
N ASN A 29 -0.22 10.66 12.58
CA ASN A 29 1.14 10.13 12.57
C ASN A 29 1.24 9.07 11.46
N PRO A 30 1.89 9.37 10.32
CA PRO A 30 1.93 8.47 9.19
C PRO A 30 2.67 7.19 9.56
N LYS A 31 2.12 6.05 9.16
CA LYS A 31 2.85 4.78 9.26
C LYS A 31 4.19 4.87 8.55
N LYS A 32 5.18 4.21 9.13
CA LYS A 32 6.51 4.07 8.56
C LYS A 32 6.68 2.69 7.94
N ILE A 33 7.56 2.63 6.95
CA ILE A 33 7.98 1.36 6.35
C ILE A 33 8.56 0.41 7.40
N PRO A 34 8.52 -0.93 7.20
CA PRO A 34 9.18 -1.90 8.05
C PRO A 34 10.68 -1.60 8.21
N ILE A 35 11.25 -1.96 9.35
CA ILE A 35 12.67 -1.69 9.65
C ILE A 35 13.60 -2.44 8.69
N GLN A 36 13.19 -3.63 8.25
CA GLN A 36 14.00 -4.51 7.37
C GLN A 36 13.16 -5.19 6.31
N SER A 37 13.83 -5.61 5.24
CA SER A 37 13.24 -6.43 4.19
C SER A 37 12.85 -7.81 4.71
N ALA A 38 11.70 -8.32 4.29
CA ALA A 38 11.19 -9.60 4.77
C ALA A 38 10.40 -10.34 3.70
N VAL A 39 10.21 -11.64 3.93
CA VAL A 39 9.31 -12.48 3.13
C VAL A 39 7.87 -12.20 3.55
N GLY A 40 6.98 -12.05 2.57
CA GLY A 40 5.55 -11.88 2.82
C GLY A 40 5.16 -10.53 3.44
N ILE A 41 6.01 -9.50 3.34
CA ILE A 41 5.69 -8.14 3.82
C ILE A 41 5.96 -7.14 2.70
N ILE A 42 4.96 -6.31 2.38
CA ILE A 42 5.05 -5.26 1.37
C ILE A 42 4.28 -4.01 1.80
N ASN A 43 4.68 -2.85 1.28
CA ASN A 43 3.89 -1.64 1.43
C ASN A 43 2.98 -1.45 0.22
N GLY A 44 1.68 -1.49 0.43
CA GLY A 44 0.70 -0.91 -0.47
C GLY A 44 0.55 0.60 -0.21
N LEU A 45 -0.22 1.27 -1.06
CA LEU A 45 -0.49 2.69 -0.96
C LEU A 45 -2.00 2.95 -0.93
N TRP A 46 -2.43 3.87 -0.10
CA TRP A 46 -3.82 4.31 -0.04
C TRP A 46 -3.95 5.83 -0.23
N ALA A 47 -5.12 6.25 -0.68
CA ALA A 47 -5.56 7.64 -0.71
C ALA A 47 -7.05 7.71 -0.37
N ASN A 48 -7.49 8.85 0.18
CA ASN A 48 -8.90 9.09 0.49
C ASN A 48 -9.41 10.40 -0.12
N SER A 49 -10.73 10.61 -0.06
CA SER A 49 -11.39 11.80 -0.59
C SER A 49 -11.08 13.09 0.18
N MET A 50 -10.49 12.98 1.37
CA MET A 50 -10.07 14.14 2.17
C MET A 50 -8.68 14.66 1.80
N GLY A 51 -8.08 14.18 0.71
CA GLY A 51 -6.75 14.61 0.25
C GLY A 51 -5.59 14.00 1.05
N GLN A 52 -5.81 12.90 1.74
CA GLN A 52 -4.76 12.21 2.49
C GLN A 52 -4.32 10.94 1.76
N GLY A 53 -3.06 10.56 1.95
CA GLY A 53 -2.48 9.32 1.46
C GLY A 53 -1.45 8.77 2.43
N GLY A 54 -1.11 7.50 2.26
CA GLY A 54 -0.16 6.82 3.12
C GLY A 54 0.21 5.44 2.64
N ILE A 55 1.04 4.77 3.43
CA ILE A 55 1.34 3.36 3.23
C ILE A 55 0.32 2.49 3.98
N ILE A 56 0.04 1.33 3.40
CA ILE A 56 -0.70 0.25 4.03
C ILE A 56 0.20 -0.99 4.02
N PRO A 57 0.79 -1.36 5.15
CA PRO A 57 1.51 -2.61 5.24
C PRO A 57 0.58 -3.79 4.94
N ILE A 58 1.05 -4.73 4.15
CA ILE A 58 0.36 -5.97 3.82
C ILE A 58 1.28 -7.09 4.26
N GLU A 59 0.80 -7.94 5.15
CA GLU A 59 1.56 -9.01 5.76
C GLU A 59 0.91 -10.35 5.41
N ALA A 60 1.69 -11.28 4.90
CA ALA A 60 1.24 -12.64 4.60
C ALA A 60 2.08 -13.65 5.39
N SER A 61 1.41 -14.60 6.00
CA SER A 61 2.05 -15.66 6.76
C SER A 61 1.33 -16.98 6.58
N TYR A 62 2.04 -18.09 6.74
CA TYR A 62 1.41 -19.39 6.74
C TYR A 62 0.67 -19.65 8.04
N PHE A 63 -0.43 -20.41 7.95
CA PHE A 63 -1.16 -20.92 9.11
C PHE A 63 -1.66 -22.36 8.86
N PRO A 64 -1.92 -23.15 9.91
CA PRO A 64 -2.52 -24.46 9.79
C PRO A 64 -3.92 -24.40 9.18
N SER A 65 -4.18 -25.15 8.11
CA SER A 65 -5.42 -25.10 7.34
C SER A 65 -5.85 -26.49 6.87
N THR A 66 -7.12 -26.63 6.54
CA THR A 66 -7.69 -27.90 6.04
C THR A 66 -7.45 -28.08 4.54
N SER A 67 -7.26 -26.99 3.81
CA SER A 67 -6.99 -27.02 2.38
C SER A 67 -5.75 -26.20 2.02
N PHE A 68 -5.06 -26.61 0.96
CA PHE A 68 -3.87 -25.93 0.45
C PHE A 68 -4.21 -24.50 0.02
N MET A 69 -3.41 -23.54 0.47
CA MET A 69 -3.59 -22.10 0.18
C MET A 69 -4.98 -21.57 0.59
N GLU A 70 -5.59 -22.12 1.64
CA GLU A 70 -6.79 -21.53 2.23
C GLU A 70 -6.52 -20.07 2.65
N LEU A 71 -7.42 -19.14 2.29
CA LEU A 71 -7.25 -17.73 2.66
C LEU A 71 -7.90 -17.41 3.99
N LYS A 72 -7.13 -16.76 4.86
CA LYS A 72 -7.63 -16.10 6.07
C LYS A 72 -7.29 -14.62 5.97
N LEU A 73 -8.30 -13.76 6.15
CA LEU A 73 -8.17 -12.31 5.96
C LEU A 73 -8.49 -11.59 7.27
N THR A 74 -7.62 -10.64 7.66
CA THR A 74 -7.84 -9.77 8.83
C THR A 74 -7.39 -8.34 8.56
N GLY A 75 -7.92 -7.36 9.31
CA GLY A 75 -7.61 -5.93 9.18
C GLY A 75 -8.71 -5.12 8.51
N LEU A 76 -9.97 -5.57 8.63
CA LEU A 76 -11.18 -4.86 8.20
C LEU A 76 -11.17 -4.47 6.71
N GLN A 77 -10.97 -5.46 5.84
CA GLN A 77 -11.05 -5.28 4.39
C GLN A 77 -12.51 -5.28 3.94
N GLY A 78 -12.87 -4.36 3.04
CA GLY A 78 -14.13 -4.36 2.30
C GLY A 78 -14.21 -5.48 1.27
N ASP A 79 -15.38 -5.63 0.65
CA ASP A 79 -15.64 -6.77 -0.24
C ASP A 79 -14.82 -6.69 -1.54
N VAL A 80 -14.62 -5.49 -2.09
CA VAL A 80 -13.78 -5.29 -3.29
C VAL A 80 -12.32 -5.70 -3.01
N MET A 81 -11.80 -5.34 -1.85
CA MET A 81 -10.44 -5.73 -1.47
C MET A 81 -10.31 -7.24 -1.24
N LYS A 82 -11.32 -7.90 -0.66
CA LYS A 82 -11.35 -9.37 -0.49
C LYS A 82 -11.38 -10.10 -1.84
N GLU A 83 -12.14 -9.58 -2.80
CA GLU A 83 -12.15 -10.09 -4.18
C GLU A 83 -10.77 -9.97 -4.81
N SER A 84 -10.13 -8.80 -4.70
CA SER A 84 -8.75 -8.57 -5.17
C SER A 84 -7.75 -9.54 -4.53
N MET A 85 -7.91 -9.88 -3.26
CA MET A 85 -7.06 -10.88 -2.58
C MET A 85 -7.23 -12.28 -3.17
N THR A 86 -8.45 -12.63 -3.58
CA THR A 86 -8.73 -13.91 -4.23
C THR A 86 -8.10 -13.98 -5.62
N VAL A 87 -8.22 -12.93 -6.41
CA VAL A 87 -7.53 -12.78 -7.72
C VAL A 87 -6.02 -12.85 -7.54
N ALA A 88 -5.48 -12.08 -6.59
CA ALA A 88 -4.05 -12.04 -6.29
C ALA A 88 -3.48 -13.42 -5.90
N LYS A 89 -4.22 -14.19 -5.09
CA LYS A 89 -3.82 -15.56 -4.73
C LYS A 89 -3.70 -16.45 -5.95
N THR A 90 -4.71 -16.44 -6.81
CA THR A 90 -4.73 -17.26 -8.03
C THR A 90 -3.57 -16.88 -8.95
N LEU A 91 -3.37 -15.60 -9.18
CA LEU A 91 -2.28 -15.13 -10.05
C LEU A 91 -0.90 -15.41 -9.44
N ALA A 92 -0.68 -15.13 -8.16
CA ALA A 92 0.60 -15.42 -7.50
C ALA A 92 0.95 -16.90 -7.59
N SER A 93 -0.04 -17.79 -7.41
CA SER A 93 0.13 -19.23 -7.56
C SER A 93 0.56 -19.62 -8.97
N SER A 94 -0.02 -19.02 -10.00
CA SER A 94 0.32 -19.33 -11.41
C SER A 94 1.71 -18.81 -11.84
N LEU A 95 2.26 -17.84 -11.12
CA LEU A 95 3.59 -17.28 -11.38
C LEU A 95 4.73 -18.07 -10.70
N VAL A 96 4.41 -18.92 -9.74
CA VAL A 96 5.41 -19.77 -9.06
C VAL A 96 5.79 -20.94 -9.98
N ASP A 97 7.08 -21.21 -10.07
CA ASP A 97 7.57 -22.35 -10.84
C ASP A 97 7.08 -23.69 -10.27
N THR A 98 7.01 -24.70 -11.15
CA THR A 98 6.46 -26.02 -10.82
C THR A 98 7.19 -26.70 -9.66
N ASP A 99 8.52 -26.60 -9.60
CA ASP A 99 9.32 -27.26 -8.57
C ASP A 99 9.06 -26.67 -7.19
N THR A 100 9.00 -25.33 -7.12
CA THR A 100 8.67 -24.62 -5.88
C THR A 100 7.23 -24.93 -5.45
N MET A 101 6.29 -24.96 -6.39
CA MET A 101 4.90 -25.29 -6.08
C MET A 101 4.75 -26.74 -5.57
N THR A 102 5.43 -27.69 -6.19
CA THR A 102 5.45 -29.09 -5.76
C THR A 102 5.96 -29.23 -4.31
N LYS A 103 7.06 -28.55 -3.97
CA LYS A 103 7.58 -28.51 -2.59
C LYS A 103 6.57 -27.92 -1.60
N ASN A 104 5.84 -26.88 -1.98
CA ASN A 104 4.79 -26.30 -1.12
C ASN A 104 3.63 -27.27 -0.90
N ILE A 105 3.22 -28.02 -1.93
CA ILE A 105 2.18 -29.05 -1.82
C ILE A 105 2.63 -30.20 -0.90
N GLU A 106 3.83 -30.73 -1.11
CA GLU A 106 4.40 -31.77 -0.25
C GLU A 106 4.50 -31.34 1.21
N ARG A 107 4.90 -30.08 1.45
CA ARG A 107 4.94 -29.48 2.79
C ARG A 107 3.55 -29.43 3.40
N PHE A 108 2.53 -29.02 2.63
CA PHE A 108 1.14 -29.01 3.09
C PHE A 108 0.66 -30.42 3.46
N GLU A 109 0.92 -31.42 2.64
CA GLU A 109 0.53 -32.79 2.91
C GLU A 109 1.11 -33.30 4.22
N LYS A 110 2.39 -32.98 4.49
CA LYS A 110 3.11 -33.40 5.71
C LYS A 110 2.70 -32.62 6.96
N THR A 111 2.48 -31.30 6.85
CA THR A 111 2.37 -30.41 8.02
C THR A 111 1.00 -29.76 8.18
N LYS A 112 0.18 -29.73 7.13
CA LYS A 112 -1.07 -28.95 7.05
C LYS A 112 -0.88 -27.45 7.32
N ASN A 113 0.33 -26.91 7.18
CA ASN A 113 0.69 -25.53 7.49
C ASN A 113 1.01 -24.74 6.23
N GLN A 114 0.03 -24.61 5.31
CA GLN A 114 0.14 -23.87 4.06
C GLN A 114 -1.15 -23.11 3.70
N GLY A 115 -2.01 -22.81 4.69
CA GLY A 115 -2.99 -21.74 4.56
C GLY A 115 -2.28 -20.40 4.52
N ILE A 116 -2.84 -19.41 3.84
CA ILE A 116 -2.27 -18.07 3.69
C ILE A 116 -3.13 -17.07 4.47
N HIS A 117 -2.57 -16.55 5.54
CA HIS A 117 -3.18 -15.47 6.32
C HIS A 117 -2.66 -14.14 5.82
N ILE A 118 -3.55 -13.28 5.30
CA ILE A 118 -3.22 -11.92 4.89
C ILE A 118 -3.79 -10.95 5.92
N HIS A 119 -2.91 -10.12 6.48
CA HIS A 119 -3.26 -9.10 7.45
C HIS A 119 -2.90 -7.72 6.92
N CYS A 120 -3.86 -6.78 7.00
CA CYS A 120 -3.63 -5.36 6.78
C CYS A 120 -3.82 -4.64 8.11
N PRO A 121 -2.76 -4.25 8.83
CA PRO A 121 -2.84 -3.60 10.13
C PRO A 121 -3.78 -2.37 10.16
N GLU A 122 -4.15 -1.90 11.37
CA GLU A 122 -5.12 -0.83 11.61
C GLU A 122 -6.57 -1.25 11.32
N GLY A 123 -7.04 -2.28 12.00
CA GLY A 123 -8.39 -2.81 11.87
C GLY A 123 -9.51 -1.82 12.25
N SER A 124 -9.19 -0.69 12.90
CA SER A 124 -10.14 0.39 13.16
C SER A 124 -10.46 1.27 11.93
N VAL A 125 -9.65 1.17 10.87
CA VAL A 125 -9.84 1.94 9.63
C VAL A 125 -10.29 1.00 8.53
N PRO A 126 -11.51 1.14 7.99
CA PRO A 126 -11.97 0.36 6.86
C PRO A 126 -11.06 0.55 5.64
N LYS A 127 -10.73 -0.54 4.97
CA LYS A 127 -9.91 -0.55 3.77
C LYS A 127 -10.69 -1.23 2.65
N ASP A 128 -10.85 -0.55 1.54
CA ASP A 128 -11.51 -1.12 0.38
C ASP A 128 -10.90 -0.60 -0.91
N GLY A 129 -11.21 -1.27 -2.03
CA GLY A 129 -10.73 -0.92 -3.35
C GLY A 129 -9.74 -1.93 -3.94
N PRO A 130 -9.65 -1.99 -5.28
CA PRO A 130 -8.86 -2.99 -6.00
C PRO A 130 -7.38 -2.62 -6.13
N SER A 131 -6.99 -1.39 -5.81
CA SER A 131 -5.65 -0.84 -6.08
C SER A 131 -4.50 -1.48 -5.29
N ALA A 132 -4.80 -2.34 -4.32
CA ALA A 132 -3.83 -3.13 -3.59
C ALA A 132 -3.52 -4.49 -4.23
N GLY A 133 -4.24 -4.88 -5.29
CA GLY A 133 -4.15 -6.20 -5.91
C GLY A 133 -2.73 -6.58 -6.32
N THR A 134 -2.01 -5.68 -6.96
CA THR A 134 -0.61 -5.93 -7.37
C THR A 134 0.31 -6.13 -6.16
N ALA A 135 0.17 -5.30 -5.12
CA ALA A 135 0.96 -5.46 -3.89
C ALA A 135 0.67 -6.79 -3.20
N ILE A 136 -0.61 -7.18 -3.12
CA ILE A 136 -1.03 -8.45 -2.51
C ILE A 136 -0.48 -9.63 -3.32
N THR A 137 -0.51 -9.57 -4.66
CA THR A 137 0.08 -10.60 -5.53
C THR A 137 1.57 -10.78 -5.24
N CYS A 138 2.34 -9.68 -5.17
CA CYS A 138 3.76 -9.71 -4.82
C CYS A 138 4.00 -10.27 -3.41
N CYS A 139 3.14 -9.92 -2.45
CA CYS A 139 3.21 -10.40 -1.07
C CYS A 139 3.04 -11.92 -0.99
N ILE A 140 2.02 -12.45 -1.66
CA ILE A 140 1.76 -13.90 -1.72
C ILE A 140 2.88 -14.62 -2.49
N TYR A 141 3.32 -14.09 -3.63
CA TYR A 141 4.43 -14.65 -4.40
C TYR A 141 5.71 -14.73 -3.58
N SER A 142 6.02 -13.66 -2.83
CA SER A 142 7.15 -13.64 -1.90
C SER A 142 7.05 -14.76 -0.85
N LEU A 143 5.86 -14.94 -0.25
CA LEU A 143 5.63 -16.00 0.72
C LEU A 143 5.82 -17.40 0.11
N LEU A 144 5.25 -17.64 -1.08
CA LEU A 144 5.33 -18.93 -1.76
C LEU A 144 6.76 -19.31 -2.20
N THR A 145 7.56 -18.31 -2.57
CA THR A 145 8.92 -18.51 -3.08
C THR A 145 10.02 -18.32 -2.03
N GLY A 146 9.68 -17.80 -0.85
CA GLY A 146 10.66 -17.46 0.18
C GLY A 146 11.57 -16.27 -0.16
N ARG A 147 11.20 -15.44 -1.15
CA ARG A 147 12.00 -14.28 -1.59
C ARG A 147 11.64 -13.04 -0.77
N ASN A 148 12.65 -12.37 -0.23
CA ASN A 148 12.45 -11.10 0.48
C ASN A 148 11.98 -9.98 -0.45
N ILE A 149 11.08 -9.13 0.07
CA ILE A 149 10.72 -7.85 -0.55
C ILE A 149 11.48 -6.74 0.17
N LYS A 150 12.04 -5.79 -0.59
CA LYS A 150 12.70 -4.62 -0.01
C LYS A 150 11.70 -3.78 0.78
N ASN A 151 12.09 -3.37 1.97
CA ASN A 151 11.23 -2.60 2.88
C ASN A 151 10.92 -1.17 2.41
N ASN A 152 11.76 -0.60 1.55
CA ASN A 152 11.64 0.77 1.03
C ASN A 152 10.81 0.88 -0.26
N ILE A 153 10.25 -0.24 -0.75
CA ILE A 153 9.38 -0.27 -1.93
C ILE A 153 7.93 -0.15 -1.51
N ALA A 154 7.14 0.58 -2.30
CA ALA A 154 5.68 0.53 -2.26
C ALA A 154 5.10 0.29 -3.65
N ILE A 155 4.03 -0.51 -3.72
CA ILE A 155 3.37 -0.90 -4.97
C ILE A 155 1.88 -0.55 -4.88
N THR A 156 1.34 -0.04 -5.98
CA THR A 156 -0.11 0.14 -6.16
C THR A 156 -0.50 -0.22 -7.58
N GLY A 157 -1.65 -0.82 -7.76
CA GLY A 157 -2.19 -1.22 -9.06
C GLY A 157 -3.33 -2.20 -8.88
N GLU A 158 -4.38 -2.06 -9.66
CA GLU A 158 -5.39 -3.11 -9.83
C GLU A 158 -4.83 -4.16 -10.77
N ILE A 159 -5.03 -5.44 -10.47
CA ILE A 159 -4.49 -6.54 -11.28
C ILE A 159 -5.58 -7.56 -11.60
N ASN A 160 -5.56 -8.06 -12.82
CA ASN A 160 -6.47 -9.11 -13.26
C ASN A 160 -5.80 -10.49 -13.29
N LEU A 161 -6.57 -11.55 -13.57
CA LEU A 161 -6.06 -12.94 -13.64
C LEU A 161 -5.05 -13.18 -14.77
N GLN A 162 -4.99 -12.30 -15.76
CA GLN A 162 -4.00 -12.38 -16.85
C GLN A 162 -2.69 -11.68 -16.50
N GLY A 163 -2.63 -11.00 -15.33
CA GLY A 163 -1.44 -10.28 -14.89
C GLY A 163 -1.33 -8.84 -15.42
N TYR A 164 -2.36 -8.33 -16.10
CA TYR A 164 -2.38 -6.92 -16.51
C TYR A 164 -2.70 -6.02 -15.32
N VAL A 165 -1.91 -4.94 -15.21
CA VAL A 165 -2.05 -3.93 -14.15
C VAL A 165 -2.67 -2.68 -14.73
N THR A 166 -3.80 -2.25 -14.17
CA THR A 166 -4.58 -1.10 -14.64
C THR A 166 -4.48 0.09 -13.73
N ALA A 167 -4.87 1.27 -14.23
CA ALA A 167 -4.76 2.56 -13.55
C ALA A 167 -5.49 2.59 -12.20
N ILE A 168 -4.96 3.41 -11.31
CA ILE A 168 -5.51 3.66 -9.95
C ILE A 168 -5.80 5.15 -9.74
N GLY A 169 -6.67 5.47 -8.82
CA GLY A 169 -6.92 6.85 -8.42
C GLY A 169 -5.97 7.37 -7.35
N GLY A 170 -5.77 8.69 -7.35
CA GLY A 170 -5.05 9.41 -6.30
C GLY A 170 -3.54 9.13 -6.24
N LEU A 171 -2.88 8.91 -7.37
CA LEU A 171 -1.45 8.59 -7.42
C LEU A 171 -0.60 9.64 -6.69
N ASN A 172 -0.87 10.93 -6.87
CA ASN A 172 -0.16 12.03 -6.20
C ASN A 172 -0.23 11.92 -4.67
N LEU A 173 -1.41 11.65 -4.11
CA LEU A 173 -1.61 11.48 -2.67
C LEU A 173 -0.90 10.21 -2.15
N LYS A 174 -0.94 9.13 -2.93
CA LYS A 174 -0.26 7.88 -2.63
C LYS A 174 1.25 8.06 -2.58
N ILE A 175 1.84 8.78 -3.56
CA ILE A 175 3.29 9.08 -3.56
C ILE A 175 3.65 9.94 -2.35
N LEU A 176 2.94 11.07 -2.12
CA LEU A 176 3.22 11.95 -0.98
C LEU A 176 3.09 11.22 0.36
N GLY A 177 2.08 10.38 0.50
CA GLY A 177 1.87 9.56 1.69
C GLY A 177 2.97 8.51 1.88
N GLY A 178 3.40 7.87 0.79
CA GLY A 178 4.51 6.93 0.79
C GLY A 178 5.84 7.57 1.18
N LEU A 179 6.15 8.77 0.64
CA LEU A 179 7.33 9.54 1.00
C LEU A 179 7.35 9.88 2.51
N LYS A 180 6.23 10.32 3.06
CA LYS A 180 6.08 10.54 4.51
C LYS A 180 6.30 9.25 5.30
N GLY A 181 5.95 8.09 4.73
CA GLY A 181 6.17 6.77 5.30
C GLY A 181 7.63 6.29 5.24
N GLY A 182 8.47 6.92 4.42
CA GLY A 182 9.87 6.54 4.20
C GLY A 182 10.09 5.67 2.95
N VAL A 183 9.09 5.55 2.07
CA VAL A 183 9.23 4.88 0.77
C VAL A 183 10.17 5.67 -0.12
N THR A 184 11.09 4.99 -0.78
CA THR A 184 12.04 5.59 -1.73
C THR A 184 11.96 4.95 -3.13
N GLU A 185 11.15 3.93 -3.30
CA GLU A 185 10.97 3.24 -4.57
C GLU A 185 9.47 2.94 -4.79
N PHE A 186 8.89 3.52 -5.83
CA PHE A 186 7.46 3.43 -6.13
C PHE A 186 7.23 2.65 -7.43
N ILE A 187 6.28 1.71 -7.39
CA ILE A 187 5.85 0.95 -8.55
C ILE A 187 4.35 1.17 -8.74
N PHE A 188 3.94 1.62 -9.94
CA PHE A 188 2.55 1.93 -10.24
C PHE A 188 2.24 1.66 -11.73
N PRO A 189 0.95 1.61 -12.12
CA PRO A 189 0.58 1.27 -13.48
C PRO A 189 1.07 2.28 -14.52
N LYS A 190 1.54 1.79 -15.67
CA LYS A 190 1.92 2.63 -16.80
C LYS A 190 0.78 3.56 -17.26
N GLU A 191 -0.46 3.14 -17.09
CA GLU A 191 -1.64 3.93 -17.43
C GLU A 191 -1.78 5.21 -16.59
N ASN A 192 -1.13 5.27 -15.41
CA ASN A 192 -1.05 6.49 -14.60
C ASN A 192 0.06 7.46 -15.04
N LYS A 193 0.60 7.30 -16.25
CA LYS A 193 1.70 8.16 -16.72
C LYS A 193 1.35 9.64 -16.66
N LYS A 194 0.12 10.03 -17.02
CA LYS A 194 -0.31 11.43 -16.95
C LYS A 194 -0.28 11.96 -15.51
N ASP A 195 -0.84 11.22 -14.55
CA ASP A 195 -0.84 11.60 -13.13
C ASP A 195 0.58 11.75 -12.60
N TYR A 196 1.49 10.88 -13.06
CA TYR A 196 2.91 10.94 -12.72
C TYR A 196 3.60 12.17 -13.34
N ASP A 197 3.38 12.46 -14.63
CA ASP A 197 3.97 13.61 -15.30
C ASP A 197 3.52 14.93 -14.63
N ASP A 198 2.22 15.04 -14.31
CA ASP A 198 1.65 16.19 -13.58
C ASP A 198 2.26 16.32 -12.16
N PHE A 199 2.47 15.18 -11.48
CA PHE A 199 3.13 15.15 -10.16
C PHE A 199 4.59 15.63 -10.25
N ILE A 200 5.36 15.13 -11.21
CA ILE A 200 6.77 15.54 -11.39
C ILE A 200 6.86 17.03 -11.71
N GLU A 201 6.01 17.55 -12.60
CA GLU A 201 6.01 18.98 -12.93
C GLU A 201 5.72 19.85 -11.71
N LEU A 202 4.80 19.43 -10.84
CA LEU A 202 4.45 20.16 -9.61
C LEU A 202 5.60 20.19 -8.59
N TYR A 203 6.42 19.14 -8.54
CA TYR A 203 7.47 18.97 -7.51
C TYR A 203 8.91 19.04 -8.06
N LYS A 204 9.11 19.40 -9.34
CA LYS A 204 10.43 19.41 -10.00
C LYS A 204 11.49 20.25 -9.28
N ASP A 205 11.08 21.37 -8.69
CA ASP A 205 11.97 22.31 -7.99
C ASP A 205 12.09 22.00 -6.48
N ASN A 206 11.50 20.88 -6.04
CA ASN A 206 11.49 20.49 -4.65
C ASN A 206 12.49 19.35 -4.39
N ASN A 207 13.30 19.48 -3.36
CA ASN A 207 14.23 18.43 -2.91
C ASN A 207 13.53 17.15 -2.42
N LEU A 208 12.20 17.14 -2.36
CA LEU A 208 11.38 16.01 -1.92
C LEU A 208 11.63 14.73 -2.72
N LEU A 209 11.98 14.87 -4.02
CA LEU A 209 12.16 13.74 -4.93
C LEU A 209 13.63 13.29 -5.07
N LEU A 210 14.55 13.89 -4.32
CA LEU A 210 15.94 13.45 -4.33
C LEU A 210 16.04 11.99 -3.86
N ASN A 211 16.71 11.17 -4.68
CA ASN A 211 16.92 9.73 -4.43
C ASN A 211 15.64 8.87 -4.45
N ILE A 212 14.54 9.37 -5.00
CA ILE A 212 13.31 8.59 -5.21
C ILE A 212 13.35 7.94 -6.59
N ARG A 213 12.94 6.68 -6.66
CA ARG A 213 12.83 5.91 -7.90
C ARG A 213 11.38 5.59 -8.19
N PHE A 214 11.01 5.71 -9.46
CA PHE A 214 9.68 5.42 -9.99
C PHE A 214 9.78 4.38 -11.11
N HIS A 215 8.89 3.40 -11.08
CA HIS A 215 8.82 2.29 -12.06
C HIS A 215 7.41 2.11 -12.58
#